data_45a7b5583dafcbd613587700833eff47
#
_entry.id   45a7b5583dafcbd613587700833eff47
#
_cell.length_a   1.000
_cell.length_b   1.000
_cell.length_c   1.000
_cell.angle_alpha   90.00
_cell.angle_beta   90.00
_cell.angle_gamma   90.00
#
_symmetry.space_group_name_H-M   'P 1'
#
loop_
_entity.id
_entity.type
_entity.pdbx_description
1 polymer ?
#
loop_
_entity_poly.entity_id
_entity_poly.type
_entity_poly.pdbx_seq_one_letter_code
_entity_poly.pdbx_strand_id
1 'polypeptide(L)'
;MQWHRHTFESLPKNDLYALLRLRSDIFVVEQDCVYLDLDNHDQNSYHLYAKNTEGAVVAYVRILPPGTAYPQVSIGRVVVEKSARGKELGIELMVRAEEWAWDLFERERDVVIMAQSYLLQWYGRLGYVAQGEEFLEDGIPHRIMIKSNK
;
A
#
# COMPACT_ATOMS: atom_id res chain seq x y z
N MET A 1 -19.12 -0.15 0.50
CA MET A 1 -17.75 0.08 -0.02
C MET A 1 -17.56 -0.74 -1.28
N GLN A 2 -17.16 -0.12 -2.39
CA GLN A 2 -16.87 -0.82 -3.64
C GLN A 2 -15.36 -0.99 -3.80
N TRP A 3 -14.93 -2.22 -4.04
CA TRP A 3 -13.51 -2.55 -4.21
C TRP A 3 -13.18 -2.74 -5.68
N HIS A 4 -12.03 -2.19 -6.09
CA HIS A 4 -11.55 -2.22 -7.48
C HIS A 4 -10.11 -2.72 -7.52
N ARG A 5 -9.83 -3.58 -8.51
CA ARG A 5 -8.48 -4.11 -8.78
C ARG A 5 -8.12 -3.79 -10.22
N HIS A 6 -6.99 -3.17 -10.45
CA HIS A 6 -6.54 -2.81 -11.79
C HIS A 6 -5.03 -2.92 -11.95
N THR A 7 -4.62 -3.23 -13.18
CA THR A 7 -3.27 -2.90 -13.63
C THR A 7 -3.25 -1.41 -13.95
N PHE A 8 -2.08 -0.85 -14.20
CA PHE A 8 -2.00 0.57 -14.59
C PHE A 8 -2.79 0.83 -15.88
N GLU A 9 -2.67 -0.09 -16.86
CA GLU A 9 -3.34 0.09 -18.17
C GLU A 9 -4.86 -0.03 -18.08
N SER A 10 -5.37 -0.82 -17.18
CA SER A 10 -6.82 -0.99 -17.02
C SER A 10 -7.47 0.08 -16.14
N LEU A 11 -6.67 0.89 -15.44
CA LEU A 11 -7.19 1.95 -14.56
C LEU A 11 -7.97 2.99 -15.36
N PRO A 12 -9.23 3.26 -14.99
CA PRO A 12 -9.92 4.42 -15.56
C PRO A 12 -9.15 5.70 -15.24
N LYS A 13 -9.09 6.61 -16.21
CA LYS A 13 -8.31 7.84 -16.08
C LYS A 13 -8.68 8.65 -14.83
N ASN A 14 -9.98 8.77 -14.57
CA ASN A 14 -10.44 9.53 -13.41
C ASN A 14 -10.10 8.85 -12.09
N ASP A 15 -10.11 7.51 -12.06
CA ASP A 15 -9.70 6.75 -10.88
C ASP A 15 -8.20 6.91 -10.64
N LEU A 16 -7.40 6.86 -11.70
CA LEU A 16 -5.96 7.11 -11.58
C LEU A 16 -5.69 8.48 -10.97
N TYR A 17 -6.35 9.52 -11.47
CA TYR A 17 -6.19 10.85 -10.92
C TYR A 17 -6.59 10.89 -9.44
N ALA A 18 -7.73 10.28 -9.10
CA ALA A 18 -8.26 10.28 -7.74
C ALA A 18 -7.33 9.57 -6.76
N LEU A 19 -6.78 8.41 -7.14
CA LEU A 19 -5.86 7.69 -6.24
C LEU A 19 -4.53 8.42 -6.08
N LEU A 20 -4.02 9.06 -7.13
CA LEU A 20 -2.79 9.85 -7.03
C LEU A 20 -3.01 11.09 -6.17
N ARG A 21 -4.18 11.72 -6.28
CA ARG A 21 -4.53 12.86 -5.44
C ARG A 21 -4.61 12.45 -3.97
N LEU A 22 -5.24 11.31 -3.67
CA LEU A 22 -5.31 10.79 -2.30
C LEU A 22 -3.90 10.52 -1.74
N ARG A 23 -3.03 9.91 -2.53
CA ARG A 23 -1.65 9.66 -2.11
C ARG A 23 -0.92 10.97 -1.79
N SER A 24 -1.02 11.94 -2.67
CA SER A 24 -0.39 13.25 -2.47
C SER A 24 -0.93 13.96 -1.22
N ASP A 25 -2.23 13.93 -1.02
CA ASP A 25 -2.87 14.58 0.12
C ASP A 25 -2.40 14.01 1.46
N ILE A 26 -2.22 12.70 1.54
CA ILE A 26 -1.85 12.03 2.79
C ILE A 26 -0.34 11.98 2.97
N PHE A 27 0.39 11.49 1.97
CA PHE A 27 1.84 11.25 2.13
C PHE A 27 2.66 12.52 2.08
N VAL A 28 2.24 13.52 1.32
CA VAL A 28 2.99 14.77 1.18
C VAL A 28 2.41 15.87 2.05
N VAL A 29 1.11 16.13 1.93
CA VAL A 29 0.49 17.27 2.63
C VAL A 29 0.24 16.95 4.10
N GLU A 30 -0.52 15.88 4.42
CA GLU A 30 -0.85 15.56 5.81
C GLU A 30 0.40 15.21 6.62
N GLN A 31 1.31 14.40 6.07
CA GLN A 31 2.54 14.01 6.76
C GLN A 31 3.61 15.09 6.76
N ASP A 32 3.35 16.20 6.07
CA ASP A 32 4.30 17.31 5.95
C ASP A 32 5.69 16.80 5.51
N CYS A 33 5.70 15.99 4.46
CA CYS A 33 6.92 15.34 3.95
C CYS A 33 7.10 15.68 2.48
N VAL A 34 8.12 16.48 2.19
CA VAL A 34 8.41 16.88 0.81
C VAL A 34 9.24 15.79 0.14
N TYR A 35 8.59 14.99 -0.69
CA TYR A 35 9.25 13.97 -1.49
C TYR A 35 8.45 13.70 -2.76
N LEU A 36 9.07 13.01 -3.70
CA LEU A 36 8.43 12.68 -4.97
C LEU A 36 7.66 11.35 -4.82
N ASP A 37 6.36 11.44 -4.56
CA ASP A 37 5.51 10.25 -4.40
C ASP A 37 5.42 9.42 -5.68
N LEU A 38 5.41 10.07 -6.84
CA LEU A 38 5.42 9.39 -8.13
C LEU A 38 6.84 8.90 -8.42
N ASP A 39 7.04 7.58 -8.32
CA ASP A 39 8.37 6.95 -8.31
C ASP A 39 8.67 6.12 -9.56
N ASN A 40 7.83 6.23 -10.60
CA ASN A 40 7.91 5.47 -11.85
C ASN A 40 7.65 3.97 -11.70
N HIS A 41 7.11 3.52 -10.58
CA HIS A 41 6.72 2.13 -10.39
C HIS A 41 5.23 1.88 -10.58
N ASP A 42 4.42 2.93 -10.67
CA ASP A 42 2.96 2.77 -10.81
C ASP A 42 2.59 2.07 -12.12
N GLN A 43 3.35 2.29 -13.18
CA GLN A 43 3.06 1.71 -14.49
C GLN A 43 3.19 0.19 -14.51
N ASN A 44 4.00 -0.38 -13.61
CA ASN A 44 4.22 -1.82 -13.51
C ASN A 44 3.57 -2.44 -12.29
N SER A 45 2.79 -1.66 -11.56
CA SER A 45 2.18 -2.09 -10.31
C SER A 45 0.75 -2.57 -10.50
N TYR A 46 0.24 -3.23 -9.47
CA TYR A 46 -1.16 -3.60 -9.35
C TYR A 46 -1.80 -2.69 -8.32
N HIS A 47 -3.00 -2.19 -8.62
CA HIS A 47 -3.66 -1.14 -7.84
C HIS A 47 -4.97 -1.65 -7.27
N LEU A 48 -5.10 -1.59 -5.96
CA LEU A 48 -6.32 -1.97 -5.24
C LEU A 48 -6.83 -0.74 -4.50
N TYR A 49 -8.10 -0.44 -4.68
CA TYR A 49 -8.69 0.72 -4.01
C TYR A 49 -10.16 0.52 -3.73
N ALA A 50 -10.68 1.32 -2.82
CA ALA A 50 -12.08 1.29 -2.43
C ALA A 50 -12.71 2.64 -2.63
N LYS A 51 -13.95 2.63 -3.12
CA LYS A 51 -14.80 3.82 -3.25
C LYS A 51 -15.92 3.77 -2.24
N ASN A 52 -16.27 4.93 -1.69
CA ASN A 52 -17.43 5.06 -0.83
C ASN A 52 -18.72 5.13 -1.66
N THR A 53 -19.86 5.31 -0.98
CA THR A 53 -21.17 5.37 -1.65
C THR A 53 -21.31 6.57 -2.58
N GLU A 54 -20.48 7.60 -2.42
CA GLU A 54 -20.45 8.79 -3.26
C GLU A 54 -19.50 8.65 -4.45
N GLY A 55 -18.83 7.51 -4.58
CA GLY A 55 -17.90 7.24 -5.66
C GLY A 55 -16.49 7.82 -5.44
N ALA A 56 -16.18 8.32 -4.26
CA ALA A 56 -14.86 8.86 -3.96
C ALA A 56 -13.90 7.73 -3.56
N VAL A 57 -12.66 7.78 -4.03
CA VAL A 57 -11.60 6.86 -3.61
C VAL A 57 -11.17 7.22 -2.19
N VAL A 58 -11.38 6.31 -1.25
CA VAL A 58 -11.11 6.55 0.17
C VAL A 58 -10.03 5.65 0.75
N ALA A 59 -9.59 4.65 0.01
CA ALA A 59 -8.50 3.76 0.43
C ALA A 59 -7.77 3.25 -0.79
N TYR A 60 -6.45 3.06 -0.66
CA TYR A 60 -5.62 2.62 -1.77
C TYR A 60 -4.41 1.85 -1.26
N VAL A 61 -3.97 0.88 -2.05
CA VAL A 61 -2.73 0.16 -1.81
C VAL A 61 -2.14 -0.29 -3.14
N ARG A 62 -0.81 -0.33 -3.20
CA ARG A 62 -0.06 -0.72 -4.39
C ARG A 62 0.67 -2.03 -4.13
N ILE A 63 0.58 -2.96 -5.09
CA ILE A 63 1.33 -4.21 -5.08
C ILE A 63 2.42 -4.12 -6.16
N LEU A 64 3.66 -4.30 -5.76
CA LEU A 64 4.81 -4.32 -6.66
C LEU A 64 5.20 -5.76 -6.94
N PRO A 65 5.37 -6.15 -8.23
CA PRO A 65 5.79 -7.50 -8.58
C PRO A 65 7.14 -7.87 -7.97
N PRO A 66 7.41 -9.18 -7.78
CA PRO A 66 8.74 -9.63 -7.36
C PRO A 66 9.83 -9.07 -8.28
N GLY A 67 10.95 -8.65 -7.69
CA GLY A 67 12.08 -8.10 -8.44
C GLY A 67 11.96 -6.63 -8.80
N THR A 68 10.90 -5.93 -8.33
CA THR A 68 10.76 -4.49 -8.57
C THR A 68 11.51 -3.69 -7.50
N ALA A 69 11.01 -3.70 -6.26
CA ALA A 69 11.68 -3.05 -5.13
C ALA A 69 12.50 -4.04 -4.31
N TYR A 70 12.02 -5.26 -4.20
CA TYR A 70 12.64 -6.36 -3.45
C TYR A 70 12.57 -7.63 -4.30
N PRO A 71 13.38 -8.66 -3.98
CA PRO A 71 13.24 -9.96 -4.66
C PRO A 71 11.83 -10.53 -4.53
N GLN A 72 11.17 -10.29 -3.38
CA GLN A 72 9.81 -10.75 -3.11
C GLN A 72 8.78 -9.74 -3.63
N VAL A 73 7.51 -10.16 -3.67
CA VAL A 73 6.40 -9.23 -3.89
C VAL A 73 6.33 -8.25 -2.71
N SER A 74 6.02 -7.01 -2.98
CA SER A 74 5.90 -6.00 -1.93
C SER A 74 4.58 -5.25 -2.02
N ILE A 75 4.15 -4.74 -0.87
CA ILE A 75 2.94 -3.93 -0.73
C ILE A 75 3.36 -2.58 -0.18
N GLY A 76 2.88 -1.51 -0.78
CA GLY A 76 3.23 -0.16 -0.34
C GLY A 76 2.17 0.86 -0.72
N ARG A 77 2.45 2.10 -0.38
CA ARG A 77 1.53 3.22 -0.60
C ARG A 77 0.14 2.94 0.01
N VAL A 78 0.13 2.33 1.18
CA VAL A 78 -1.09 2.02 1.93
C VAL A 78 -1.64 3.32 2.49
N VAL A 79 -2.86 3.68 2.09
CA VAL A 79 -3.46 4.94 2.52
C VAL A 79 -4.96 4.79 2.72
N VAL A 80 -5.46 5.42 3.80
CA VAL A 80 -6.89 5.55 4.06
C VAL A 80 -7.18 7.04 4.24
N GLU A 81 -8.17 7.53 3.50
CA GLU A 81 -8.60 8.92 3.58
C GLU A 81 -9.04 9.24 5.02
N LYS A 82 -8.73 10.44 5.49
CA LYS A 82 -8.88 10.81 6.90
C LYS A 82 -10.28 10.55 7.47
N SER A 83 -11.32 10.88 6.72
CA SER A 83 -12.70 10.68 7.18
C SER A 83 -13.13 9.21 7.22
N ALA A 84 -12.41 8.34 6.55
CA ALA A 84 -12.71 6.91 6.50
C ALA A 84 -11.92 6.08 7.52
N ARG A 85 -11.06 6.71 8.31
CA ARG A 85 -10.24 6.02 9.32
C ARG A 85 -11.08 5.62 10.54
N GLY A 86 -10.55 4.65 11.31
CA GLY A 86 -11.19 4.18 12.53
C GLY A 86 -12.31 3.17 12.34
N LYS A 87 -12.47 2.63 11.11
CA LYS A 87 -13.51 1.65 10.78
C LYS A 87 -12.92 0.34 10.26
N GLU A 88 -11.69 0.05 10.65
CA GLU A 88 -10.96 -1.16 10.23
C GLU A 88 -10.76 -1.28 8.71
N LEU A 89 -10.98 -0.21 7.97
CA LEU A 89 -10.81 -0.21 6.52
C LEU A 89 -9.37 -0.51 6.12
N GLY A 90 -8.40 -0.01 6.89
CA GLY A 90 -6.99 -0.30 6.64
C GLY A 90 -6.64 -1.77 6.77
N ILE A 91 -7.26 -2.47 7.73
CA ILE A 91 -7.08 -3.91 7.91
C ILE A 91 -7.65 -4.66 6.70
N GLU A 92 -8.87 -4.33 6.31
CA GLU A 92 -9.51 -4.95 5.14
C GLU A 92 -8.69 -4.70 3.87
N LEU A 93 -8.19 -3.49 3.71
CA LEU A 93 -7.34 -3.11 2.58
C LEU A 93 -6.10 -4.01 2.49
N MET A 94 -5.41 -4.21 3.61
CA MET A 94 -4.21 -5.05 3.66
C MET A 94 -4.53 -6.52 3.40
N VAL A 95 -5.59 -7.06 4.01
CA VAL A 95 -5.98 -8.45 3.81
C VAL A 95 -6.31 -8.71 2.33
N ARG A 96 -7.07 -7.81 1.71
CA ARG A 96 -7.39 -7.94 0.28
C ARG A 96 -6.17 -7.83 -0.61
N ALA A 97 -5.24 -6.94 -0.27
CA ALA A 97 -3.99 -6.79 -1.01
C ALA A 97 -3.13 -8.06 -0.93
N GLU A 98 -3.01 -8.62 0.26
CA GLU A 98 -2.26 -9.87 0.47
C GLU A 98 -2.85 -11.03 -0.32
N GLU A 99 -4.15 -11.21 -0.23
CA GLU A 99 -4.85 -12.27 -0.97
C GLU A 99 -4.62 -12.13 -2.47
N TRP A 100 -4.75 -10.90 -2.98
CA TRP A 100 -4.53 -10.64 -4.40
C TRP A 100 -3.08 -10.86 -4.82
N ALA A 101 -2.12 -10.44 -3.99
CA ALA A 101 -0.69 -10.64 -4.26
C ALA A 101 -0.36 -12.12 -4.36
N TRP A 102 -0.88 -12.95 -3.44
CA TRP A 102 -0.63 -14.38 -3.46
C TRP A 102 -1.33 -15.08 -4.63
N ASP A 103 -2.49 -14.59 -5.07
CA ASP A 103 -3.15 -15.09 -6.27
C ASP A 103 -2.37 -14.74 -7.54
N LEU A 104 -1.86 -13.50 -7.62
CA LEU A 104 -1.09 -13.04 -8.78
C LEU A 104 0.26 -13.74 -8.89
N PHE A 105 0.90 -14.01 -7.76
CA PHE A 105 2.26 -14.54 -7.68
C PHE A 105 2.29 -15.78 -6.81
N GLU A 106 1.71 -16.86 -7.33
CA GLU A 106 1.47 -18.10 -6.58
C GLU A 106 2.72 -18.74 -5.99
N ARG A 107 3.89 -18.49 -6.58
CA ARG A 107 5.16 -19.02 -6.10
C ARG A 107 5.74 -18.21 -4.94
N GLU A 108 5.23 -17.01 -4.75
CA GLU A 108 5.68 -16.15 -3.66
C GLU A 108 4.96 -16.53 -2.37
N ARG A 109 5.73 -16.68 -1.30
CA ARG A 109 5.19 -16.94 0.04
C ARG A 109 5.27 -15.72 0.92
N ASP A 110 6.26 -14.88 0.68
CA ASP A 110 6.54 -13.73 1.52
C ASP A 110 6.05 -12.44 0.87
N VAL A 111 5.45 -11.58 1.67
CA VAL A 111 5.13 -10.21 1.30
C VAL A 111 6.05 -9.30 2.11
N VAL A 112 6.76 -8.41 1.43
CA VAL A 112 7.66 -7.44 2.05
C VAL A 112 6.98 -6.08 2.09
N ILE A 113 7.09 -5.39 3.22
CA ILE A 113 6.67 -4.00 3.35
C ILE A 113 7.78 -3.17 3.96
N MET A 114 7.81 -1.88 3.65
CA MET A 114 8.64 -0.89 4.33
C MET A 114 7.71 -0.08 5.21
N ALA A 115 7.69 -0.41 6.50
CA ALA A 115 6.73 0.15 7.44
C ALA A 115 7.33 1.34 8.18
N GLN A 116 6.57 2.42 8.29
CA GLN A 116 6.93 3.52 9.18
C GLN A 116 6.96 2.98 10.61
N SER A 117 8.01 3.33 11.37
CA SER A 117 8.26 2.71 12.68
C SER A 117 7.11 2.88 13.66
N TYR A 118 6.37 3.98 13.59
CA TYR A 118 5.23 4.18 14.50
C TYR A 118 4.06 3.22 14.22
N LEU A 119 4.08 2.51 13.09
CA LEU A 119 3.04 1.53 12.71
C LEU A 119 3.48 0.07 12.91
N LEU A 120 4.66 -0.17 13.50
CA LEU A 120 5.18 -1.54 13.67
C LEU A 120 4.22 -2.44 14.44
N GLN A 121 3.57 -1.94 15.48
CA GLN A 121 2.62 -2.74 16.26
C GLN A 121 1.38 -3.06 15.43
N TRP A 122 0.91 -2.10 14.65
CA TRP A 122 -0.27 -2.29 13.81
C TRP A 122 -0.02 -3.38 12.77
N TYR A 123 1.11 -3.31 12.06
CA TYR A 123 1.47 -4.34 11.09
C TYR A 123 1.78 -5.68 11.76
N GLY A 124 2.36 -5.65 12.97
CA GLY A 124 2.62 -6.87 13.74
C GLY A 124 1.34 -7.64 14.03
N ARG A 125 0.25 -6.95 14.34
CA ARG A 125 -1.05 -7.58 14.55
C ARG A 125 -1.61 -8.23 13.29
N LEU A 126 -1.18 -7.77 12.12
CA LEU A 126 -1.55 -8.37 10.84
C LEU A 126 -0.65 -9.54 10.44
N GLY A 127 0.35 -9.87 11.24
CA GLY A 127 1.24 -11.00 11.00
C GLY A 127 2.59 -10.65 10.42
N TYR A 128 2.94 -9.37 10.31
CA TYR A 128 4.24 -8.93 9.82
C TYR A 128 5.28 -8.98 10.92
N VAL A 129 6.49 -9.39 10.57
CA VAL A 129 7.64 -9.48 11.48
C VAL A 129 8.75 -8.58 10.97
N ALA A 130 9.28 -7.73 11.85
CA ALA A 130 10.34 -6.80 11.49
C ALA A 130 11.66 -7.54 11.21
N GLN A 131 12.37 -7.06 10.19
CA GLN A 131 13.66 -7.59 9.77
C GLN A 131 14.67 -6.44 9.71
N GLY A 132 15.85 -6.66 10.28
CA GLY A 132 16.93 -5.67 10.23
C GLY A 132 16.68 -4.46 11.12
N GLU A 133 17.52 -3.45 10.93
CA GLU A 133 17.51 -2.26 11.75
C GLU A 133 16.60 -1.17 11.18
N GLU A 134 16.22 -0.23 12.06
CA GLU A 134 15.51 0.98 11.66
C GLU A 134 16.41 1.85 10.79
N PHE A 135 15.82 2.47 9.78
CA PHE A 135 16.51 3.40 8.87
C PHE A 135 15.60 4.58 8.57
N LEU A 136 16.18 5.67 8.08
CA LEU A 136 15.42 6.85 7.66
C LEU A 136 15.12 6.77 6.17
N GLU A 137 13.85 6.97 5.82
CA GLU A 137 13.39 7.13 4.44
C GLU A 137 12.62 8.44 4.38
N ASP A 138 13.10 9.39 3.57
CA ASP A 138 12.54 10.75 3.50
C ASP A 138 12.42 11.40 4.89
N GLY A 139 13.40 11.15 5.76
CA GLY A 139 13.43 11.70 7.10
C GLY A 139 12.53 11.03 8.12
N ILE A 140 11.80 9.99 7.72
CA ILE A 140 10.86 9.26 8.60
C ILE A 140 11.46 7.89 8.94
N PRO A 141 11.47 7.48 10.23
CA PRO A 141 11.97 6.16 10.62
C PRO A 141 11.11 5.03 10.05
N HIS A 142 11.76 4.05 9.44
CA HIS A 142 11.12 2.87 8.82
C HIS A 142 11.85 1.60 9.22
N ARG A 143 11.13 0.47 9.11
CA ARG A 143 11.72 -0.87 9.16
C ARG A 143 11.12 -1.74 8.06
N ILE A 144 11.93 -2.66 7.56
CA ILE A 144 11.43 -3.70 6.66
C ILE A 144 10.69 -4.74 7.49
N MET A 145 9.53 -5.17 7.02
CA MET A 145 8.75 -6.23 7.65
C MET A 145 8.35 -7.26 6.62
N ILE A 146 8.18 -8.50 7.05
CA ILE A 146 7.83 -9.63 6.16
C ILE A 146 6.69 -10.41 6.77
N LYS A 147 5.75 -10.82 5.93
CA LYS A 147 4.68 -11.76 6.29
C LYS A 147 4.71 -12.93 5.34
N SER A 148 4.68 -14.14 5.88
CA SER A 148 4.68 -15.38 5.08
C SER A 148 3.28 -15.98 5.05
N ASN A 149 2.89 -16.43 3.85
CA ASN A 149 1.67 -17.20 3.65
C ASN A 149 2.01 -18.69 3.80
N LYS A 150 1.75 -19.22 4.96
CA LYS A 150 2.05 -20.63 5.28
C LYS A 150 0.87 -21.54 5.06
#